data_6dded0b508b5bec6ee656f50ffa98aa1
#
_entry.id   6dded0b508b5bec6ee656f50ffa98aa1
#
_cell.length_a   1.000
_cell.length_b   1.000
_cell.length_c   1.000
_cell.angle_alpha   90.00
_cell.angle_beta   90.00
_cell.angle_gamma   90.00
#
_symmetry.space_group_name_H-M   'P 1'
#
loop_
_entity.id
_entity.type
_entity.pdbx_description
1 polymer ?
#
loop_
_entity_poly.entity_id
_entity_poly.type
_entity_poly.pdbx_seq_one_letter_code
_entity_poly.pdbx_strand_id
1 'polypeptide(L)'
;MPRVYDLILLDDELDALRRRIAALEEVPGLVHVICEAPVTFRGAPKPLYFWEARATPRFACWHGRWNHVRVEPHEMRGRTPAAREAAQREYLLHGIAAEPADIVLYGDVATIPDPDAVADLAYRKTAPPLMLGATIARHYRDIRQLAELEELRRQAA
;
A
#
# COMPACT_ATOMS: atom_id res chain seq x y z
N MET A 1 -19.15 -7.74 -3.10
CA MET A 1 -18.68 -6.65 -2.24
C MET A 1 -17.37 -6.15 -2.81
N PRO A 2 -17.15 -4.84 -2.96
CA PRO A 2 -15.89 -4.33 -3.45
C PRO A 2 -14.74 -4.70 -2.49
N ARG A 3 -13.56 -4.94 -3.04
CA ARG A 3 -12.34 -5.13 -2.27
C ARG A 3 -11.74 -3.79 -1.89
N VAL A 4 -10.99 -3.77 -0.82
CA VAL A 4 -10.18 -2.63 -0.42
C VAL A 4 -8.72 -3.03 -0.49
N TYR A 5 -7.96 -2.39 -1.37
CA TYR A 5 -6.52 -2.58 -1.49
C TYR A 5 -5.80 -1.48 -0.74
N ASP A 6 -5.02 -1.86 0.24
CA ASP A 6 -4.20 -0.95 1.04
C ASP A 6 -2.75 -1.01 0.54
N LEU A 7 -2.34 -0.03 -0.27
CA LEU A 7 -1.05 0.00 -0.94
C LEU A 7 0.02 0.60 -0.03
N ILE A 8 1.07 -0.16 0.23
CA ILE A 8 2.14 0.19 1.17
C ILE A 8 3.50 0.02 0.51
N LEU A 9 4.28 1.11 0.42
CA LEU A 9 5.71 1.04 0.19
C LEU A 9 6.40 0.83 1.53
N LEU A 10 7.16 -0.26 1.64
CA LEU A 10 7.86 -0.59 2.87
C LEU A 10 9.37 -0.50 2.67
N ASP A 11 10.04 0.23 3.57
CA ASP A 11 11.50 0.20 3.70
C ASP A 11 11.89 -0.72 4.87
N ASP A 12 11.87 -0.24 6.11
CA ASP A 12 12.22 -1.00 7.31
C ASP A 12 11.19 -0.89 8.45
N GLU A 13 10.07 -0.19 8.22
CA GLU A 13 9.12 0.22 9.23
C GLU A 13 8.16 -0.92 9.68
N LEU A 14 8.71 -2.08 10.07
CA LEU A 14 7.90 -3.25 10.45
C LEU A 14 6.96 -2.99 11.64
N ASP A 15 7.33 -2.13 12.58
CA ASP A 15 6.45 -1.79 13.71
C ASP A 15 5.25 -0.96 13.25
N ALA A 16 5.46 0.00 12.35
CA ALA A 16 4.39 0.78 11.75
C ALA A 16 3.46 -0.11 10.92
N LEU A 17 4.03 -1.00 10.11
CA LEU A 17 3.27 -1.97 9.32
C LEU A 17 2.39 -2.85 10.20
N ARG A 18 2.94 -3.38 11.28
CA ARG A 18 2.19 -4.22 12.23
C ARG A 18 1.01 -3.47 12.84
N ARG A 19 1.23 -2.23 13.28
CA ARG A 19 0.15 -1.38 13.82
C ARG A 19 -0.94 -1.11 12.78
N ARG A 20 -0.54 -0.85 11.52
CA ARG A 20 -1.49 -0.60 10.43
C ARG A 20 -2.34 -1.83 10.13
N ILE A 21 -1.71 -3.01 9.99
CA ILE A 21 -2.44 -4.26 9.74
C ILE A 21 -3.41 -4.55 10.88
N ALA A 22 -2.97 -4.43 12.14
CA ALA A 22 -3.82 -4.66 13.30
C ALA A 22 -5.00 -3.68 13.38
N ALA A 23 -4.77 -2.40 13.09
CA ALA A 23 -5.82 -1.38 13.12
C ALA A 23 -6.90 -1.59 12.04
N LEU A 24 -6.53 -2.16 10.90
CA LEU A 24 -7.45 -2.40 9.78
C LEU A 24 -7.94 -3.86 9.71
N GLU A 25 -7.70 -4.64 10.75
CA GLU A 25 -8.00 -6.07 10.79
C GLU A 25 -9.49 -6.38 10.56
N GLU A 26 -10.37 -5.55 11.11
CA GLU A 26 -11.81 -5.74 11.03
C GLU A 26 -12.46 -5.17 9.75
N VAL A 27 -11.68 -4.50 8.89
CA VAL A 27 -12.22 -3.95 7.65
C VAL A 27 -12.52 -5.08 6.66
N PRO A 28 -13.80 -5.24 6.25
CA PRO A 28 -14.19 -6.33 5.36
C PRO A 28 -13.55 -6.21 3.98
N GLY A 29 -13.04 -7.33 3.44
CA GLY A 29 -12.50 -7.39 2.08
C GLY A 29 -11.19 -6.62 1.88
N LEU A 30 -10.53 -6.18 2.96
CA LEU A 30 -9.27 -5.46 2.88
C LEU A 30 -8.11 -6.44 2.66
N VAL A 31 -7.24 -6.09 1.70
CA VAL A 31 -5.99 -6.78 1.39
C VAL A 31 -4.87 -5.76 1.41
N HIS A 32 -3.86 -5.98 2.25
CA HIS A 32 -2.65 -5.16 2.24
C HIS A 32 -1.76 -5.55 1.07
N VAL A 33 -1.30 -4.59 0.28
CA VAL A 33 -0.32 -4.80 -0.79
C VAL A 33 0.99 -4.19 -0.35
N ILE A 34 1.94 -5.04 0.00
CA ILE A 34 3.21 -4.63 0.61
C ILE A 34 4.31 -4.76 -0.44
N CYS A 35 4.84 -3.62 -0.87
CA CYS A 35 5.92 -3.57 -1.85
C CYS A 35 7.26 -3.29 -1.18
N GLU A 36 8.24 -4.15 -1.44
CA GLU A 36 9.61 -4.02 -0.98
C GLU A 36 10.60 -4.08 -2.15
N ALA A 37 11.72 -3.38 -2.00
CA ALA A 37 12.85 -3.47 -2.91
C ALA A 37 14.10 -3.97 -2.16
N PRO A 38 15.01 -4.69 -2.84
CA PRO A 38 16.26 -5.18 -2.22
C PRO A 38 17.32 -4.08 -2.04
N VAL A 39 16.96 -2.85 -2.32
CA VAL A 39 17.80 -1.66 -2.12
C VAL A 39 16.95 -0.51 -1.55
N THR A 40 17.61 0.36 -0.81
CA THR A 40 17.01 1.62 -0.35
C THR A 40 16.79 2.59 -1.52
N PHE A 41 16.03 3.66 -1.31
CA PHE A 41 15.92 4.72 -2.32
C PHE A 41 17.27 5.36 -2.67
N ARG A 42 18.21 5.37 -1.74
CA ARG A 42 19.59 5.83 -1.98
C ARG A 42 20.47 4.82 -2.72
N GLY A 43 19.97 3.59 -2.93
CA GLY A 43 20.65 2.55 -3.69
C GLY A 43 21.52 1.60 -2.86
N ALA A 44 21.52 1.72 -1.54
CA ALA A 44 22.23 0.78 -0.67
C ALA A 44 21.45 -0.55 -0.59
N PRO A 45 22.15 -1.71 -0.62
CA PRO A 45 21.49 -3.00 -0.42
C PRO A 45 20.79 -3.08 0.94
N LYS A 46 19.63 -3.74 0.97
CA LYS A 46 18.89 -4.02 2.20
C LYS A 46 18.15 -5.35 2.13
N PRO A 47 17.82 -5.97 3.27
CA PRO A 47 16.96 -7.14 3.32
C PRO A 47 15.53 -6.80 2.84
N LEU A 48 14.77 -7.83 2.49
CA LEU A 48 13.32 -7.74 2.33
C LEU A 48 12.69 -8.01 3.72
N TYR A 49 12.59 -6.98 4.52
CA TYR A 49 12.26 -7.08 5.94
C TYR A 49 10.93 -7.77 6.22
N PHE A 50 9.88 -7.42 5.48
CA PHE A 50 8.59 -8.07 5.67
C PHE A 50 8.61 -9.51 5.15
N TRP A 51 9.22 -9.75 4.00
CA TRP A 51 9.32 -11.09 3.45
C TRP A 51 10.00 -12.05 4.42
N GLU A 52 11.05 -11.61 5.10
CA GLU A 52 11.72 -12.40 6.13
C GLU A 52 10.87 -12.56 7.39
N ALA A 53 10.15 -11.52 7.80
CA ALA A 53 9.35 -11.51 9.03
C ALA A 53 7.96 -12.14 8.89
N ARG A 54 7.43 -12.34 7.68
CA ARG A 54 6.03 -12.73 7.43
C ARG A 54 5.57 -14.03 8.10
N ALA A 55 6.49 -14.98 8.28
CA ALA A 55 6.20 -16.27 8.89
C ALA A 55 6.49 -16.29 10.40
N THR A 56 7.01 -15.21 10.97
CA THR A 56 7.23 -15.10 12.40
C THR A 56 5.91 -14.90 13.16
N PRO A 57 5.86 -15.17 14.48
CA PRO A 57 4.66 -14.91 15.28
C PRO A 57 4.13 -13.48 15.18
N ARG A 58 4.99 -12.54 14.78
CA ARG A 58 4.67 -11.13 14.62
C ARG A 58 3.64 -10.86 13.53
N PHE A 59 3.63 -11.65 12.44
CA PHE A 59 2.79 -11.46 11.25
C PHE A 59 1.97 -12.70 10.84
N ALA A 60 2.30 -13.86 11.35
CA ALA A 60 1.71 -15.13 10.91
C ALA A 60 0.18 -15.19 11.08
N CYS A 61 -0.37 -14.51 12.08
CA CYS A 61 -1.83 -14.47 12.32
C CYS A 61 -2.62 -13.79 11.19
N TRP A 62 -1.96 -12.96 10.37
CA TRP A 62 -2.60 -12.29 9.23
C TRP A 62 -2.27 -12.94 7.88
N HIS A 63 -1.79 -14.18 7.89
CA HIS A 63 -1.54 -14.92 6.65
C HIS A 63 -2.78 -14.94 5.76
N GLY A 64 -2.59 -14.67 4.46
CA GLY A 64 -3.69 -14.57 3.50
C GLY A 64 -4.40 -13.21 3.44
N ARG A 65 -4.02 -12.24 4.28
CA ARG A 65 -4.55 -10.86 4.23
C ARG A 65 -3.62 -9.85 3.58
N TRP A 66 -2.58 -10.32 2.95
CA TRP A 66 -1.60 -9.48 2.27
C TRP A 66 -1.10 -10.12 0.98
N ASN A 67 -0.75 -9.28 0.03
CA ASN A 67 0.01 -9.61 -1.16
C ASN A 67 1.38 -8.96 -1.06
N HIS A 68 2.43 -9.72 -1.27
CA HIS A 68 3.79 -9.20 -1.28
C HIS A 68 4.25 -8.96 -2.71
N VAL A 69 4.80 -7.78 -2.95
CA VAL A 69 5.36 -7.38 -4.24
C VAL A 69 6.83 -7.03 -4.05
N ARG A 70 7.68 -7.73 -4.77
CA ARG A 70 9.11 -7.47 -4.79
C ARG A 70 9.49 -6.72 -6.05
N VAL A 71 10.18 -5.59 -5.90
CA VAL A 71 10.78 -4.91 -7.04
C VAL A 71 12.04 -5.65 -7.49
N GLU A 72 12.15 -5.89 -8.80
CA GLU A 72 13.34 -6.56 -9.34
C GLU A 72 14.58 -5.66 -9.22
N PRO A 73 15.75 -6.23 -8.83
CA PRO A 73 16.95 -5.44 -8.61
C PRO A 73 17.38 -4.57 -9.80
N HIS A 74 17.17 -5.06 -11.02
CA HIS A 74 17.56 -4.32 -12.24
C HIS A 74 16.73 -3.04 -12.44
N GLU A 75 15.49 -3.00 -11.92
CA GLU A 75 14.63 -1.82 -11.97
C GLU A 75 15.12 -0.69 -11.07
N MET A 76 15.98 -1.01 -10.12
CA MET A 76 16.51 -0.05 -9.15
C MET A 76 17.91 0.48 -9.50
N ARG A 77 18.61 -0.20 -10.44
CA ARG A 77 20.00 0.15 -10.79
C ARG A 77 20.09 1.49 -11.55
N GLY A 78 21.12 2.27 -11.23
CA GLY A 78 21.45 3.49 -11.95
C GLY A 78 20.41 4.61 -11.86
N ARG A 79 19.38 4.45 -11.08
CA ARG A 79 18.30 5.43 -10.93
C ARG A 79 18.57 6.43 -9.80
N THR A 80 17.98 7.62 -9.92
CA THR A 80 17.92 8.57 -8.81
C THR A 80 17.02 8.06 -7.68
N PRO A 81 17.13 8.57 -6.46
CA PRO A 81 16.20 8.21 -5.36
C PRO A 81 14.74 8.38 -5.75
N ALA A 82 14.38 9.48 -6.39
CA ALA A 82 13.00 9.74 -6.83
C ALA A 82 12.54 8.73 -7.89
N ALA A 83 13.41 8.34 -8.82
CA ALA A 83 13.08 7.34 -9.84
C ALA A 83 12.93 5.93 -9.23
N ARG A 84 13.69 5.59 -8.19
CA ARG A 84 13.51 4.33 -7.46
C ARG A 84 12.18 4.28 -6.71
N GLU A 85 11.83 5.36 -6.05
CA GLU A 85 10.53 5.47 -5.39
C GLU A 85 9.38 5.35 -6.39
N ALA A 86 9.46 6.03 -7.54
CA ALA A 86 8.47 5.92 -8.61
C ALA A 86 8.35 4.48 -9.14
N ALA A 87 9.46 3.79 -9.35
CA ALA A 87 9.46 2.39 -9.77
C ALA A 87 8.78 1.46 -8.74
N GLN A 88 9.07 1.62 -7.45
CA GLN A 88 8.38 0.86 -6.40
C GLN A 88 6.88 1.13 -6.38
N ARG A 89 6.48 2.38 -6.60
CA ARG A 89 5.08 2.78 -6.65
C ARG A 89 4.33 2.12 -7.80
N GLU A 90 4.94 2.03 -8.96
CA GLU A 90 4.39 1.30 -10.10
C GLU A 90 4.25 -0.19 -9.82
N TYR A 91 5.21 -0.78 -9.12
CA TYR A 91 5.18 -2.19 -8.75
C TYR A 91 4.04 -2.56 -7.78
N LEU A 92 3.54 -1.63 -6.98
CA LEU A 92 2.36 -1.86 -6.13
C LEU A 92 1.18 -2.42 -6.93
N LEU A 93 1.05 -2.03 -8.17
CA LEU A 93 -0.05 -2.46 -9.03
C LEU A 93 0.03 -3.93 -9.46
N HIS A 94 1.20 -4.53 -9.36
CA HIS A 94 1.36 -5.97 -9.59
C HIS A 94 0.73 -6.81 -8.47
N GLY A 95 0.48 -6.21 -7.31
CA GLY A 95 -0.14 -6.87 -6.15
C GLY A 95 -1.65 -6.81 -6.12
N ILE A 96 -2.28 -6.18 -7.13
CA ILE A 96 -3.73 -6.01 -7.18
C ILE A 96 -4.32 -6.61 -8.45
N ALA A 97 -5.57 -7.04 -8.33
CA ALA A 97 -6.43 -7.42 -9.45
C ALA A 97 -7.73 -6.61 -9.29
N ALA A 98 -7.62 -5.29 -9.42
CA ALA A 98 -8.71 -4.37 -9.12
C ALA A 98 -9.79 -4.38 -10.21
N GLU A 99 -11.04 -4.40 -9.75
CA GLU A 99 -12.22 -4.19 -10.57
C GLU A 99 -12.73 -2.74 -10.43
N PRO A 100 -13.62 -2.26 -11.32
CA PRO A 100 -14.10 -0.88 -11.29
C PRO A 100 -14.77 -0.44 -9.99
N ALA A 101 -15.27 -1.39 -9.19
CA ALA A 101 -15.92 -1.10 -7.92
C ALA A 101 -14.96 -1.14 -6.72
N ASP A 102 -13.73 -1.62 -6.91
CA ASP A 102 -12.76 -1.76 -5.83
C ASP A 102 -12.20 -0.40 -5.40
N ILE A 103 -11.74 -0.36 -4.17
CA ILE A 103 -11.21 0.83 -3.52
C ILE A 103 -9.71 0.65 -3.31
N VAL A 104 -8.96 1.69 -3.59
CA VAL A 104 -7.52 1.74 -3.34
C VAL A 104 -7.23 2.80 -2.29
N LEU A 105 -6.57 2.39 -1.22
CA LEU A 105 -5.97 3.28 -0.23
C LEU A 105 -4.49 3.42 -0.56
N TYR A 106 -3.98 4.61 -0.51
CA TYR A 106 -2.57 4.89 -0.67
C TYR A 106 -2.09 5.94 0.34
N GLY A 107 -0.97 5.68 1.00
CA GLY A 107 -0.40 6.59 1.99
C GLY A 107 0.86 6.00 2.64
N ASP A 108 1.43 6.74 3.58
CA ASP A 108 2.59 6.28 4.34
C ASP A 108 2.19 5.17 5.30
N VAL A 109 3.08 4.20 5.49
CA VAL A 109 2.82 3.04 6.37
C VAL A 109 2.45 3.46 7.81
N ALA A 110 3.05 4.53 8.31
CA ALA A 110 2.81 5.05 9.67
C ALA A 110 1.49 5.82 9.82
N THR A 111 0.87 6.25 8.71
CA THR A 111 -0.39 6.99 8.72
C THR A 111 -1.55 6.02 8.58
N ILE A 112 -2.17 5.68 9.69
CA ILE A 112 -3.27 4.70 9.74
C ILE A 112 -4.59 5.43 9.46
N PRO A 113 -5.35 5.04 8.41
CA PRO A 113 -6.68 5.60 8.17
C PRO A 113 -7.67 5.12 9.25
N ASP A 114 -8.73 5.88 9.44
CA ASP A 114 -9.83 5.48 10.32
C ASP A 114 -10.50 4.21 9.80
N PRO A 115 -10.49 3.09 10.56
CA PRO A 115 -11.04 1.82 10.13
C PRO A 115 -12.54 1.89 9.79
N ASP A 116 -13.32 2.66 10.56
CA ASP A 116 -14.76 2.80 10.32
C ASP A 116 -15.04 3.54 9.03
N ALA A 117 -14.28 4.60 8.75
CA ALA A 117 -14.38 5.32 7.48
C ALA A 117 -13.99 4.45 6.28
N VAL A 118 -12.98 3.60 6.42
CA VAL A 118 -12.59 2.64 5.38
C VAL A 118 -13.66 1.57 5.17
N ALA A 119 -14.22 1.04 6.24
CA ALA A 119 -15.33 0.08 6.16
C ALA A 119 -16.56 0.70 5.47
N ASP A 120 -16.90 1.93 5.81
CA ASP A 120 -17.99 2.67 5.17
C ASP A 120 -17.79 2.82 3.66
N LEU A 121 -16.57 3.09 3.21
CA LEU A 121 -16.24 3.16 1.78
C LEU A 121 -16.51 1.83 1.06
N ALA A 122 -16.22 0.72 1.71
CA ALA A 122 -16.44 -0.61 1.14
C ALA A 122 -17.94 -0.92 0.89
N TYR A 123 -18.84 -0.27 1.60
CA TYR A 123 -20.29 -0.41 1.41
C TYR A 123 -20.89 0.57 0.38
N ARG A 124 -20.18 1.61 -0.01
CA ARG A 124 -20.66 2.61 -0.96
C ARG A 124 -20.35 2.19 -2.39
N LYS A 125 -21.37 2.16 -3.26
CA LYS A 125 -21.19 1.81 -4.68
C LYS A 125 -20.43 2.88 -5.49
N THR A 126 -20.41 4.11 -5.02
CA THR A 126 -19.68 5.22 -5.64
C THR A 126 -19.07 6.06 -4.53
N ALA A 127 -17.76 5.98 -4.35
CA ALA A 127 -17.06 6.82 -3.39
C ALA A 127 -16.36 7.97 -4.14
N PRO A 128 -16.65 9.24 -3.81
CA PRO A 128 -15.79 10.34 -4.22
C PRO A 128 -14.42 10.20 -3.56
N PRO A 129 -13.39 10.89 -4.05
CA PRO A 129 -12.12 10.97 -3.33
C PRO A 129 -12.37 11.44 -1.90
N LEU A 130 -11.87 10.69 -0.93
CA LEU A 130 -12.07 10.97 0.48
C LEU A 130 -10.72 10.99 1.19
N MET A 131 -10.53 12.01 2.02
CA MET A 131 -9.38 12.09 2.92
C MET A 131 -9.64 11.24 4.16
N LEU A 132 -8.72 10.35 4.47
CA LEU A 132 -8.73 9.51 5.67
C LEU A 132 -7.44 9.81 6.45
N GLY A 133 -7.43 10.93 7.17
CA GLY A 133 -6.20 11.47 7.71
C GLY A 133 -5.28 11.93 6.57
N ALA A 134 -4.05 11.47 6.52
CA ALA A 134 -3.14 11.74 5.40
C ALA A 134 -3.26 10.72 4.23
N THR A 135 -4.25 9.83 4.27
CA THR A 135 -4.49 8.82 3.25
C THR A 135 -5.68 9.22 2.39
N ILE A 136 -5.55 9.03 1.08
CA ILE A 136 -6.62 9.27 0.10
C ILE A 136 -7.18 7.92 -0.32
N ALA A 137 -8.51 7.79 -0.27
CA ALA A 137 -9.23 6.64 -0.80
C ALA A 137 -10.03 7.04 -2.03
N ARG A 138 -10.01 6.23 -3.06
CA ARG A 138 -10.85 6.38 -4.26
C ARG A 138 -10.98 5.07 -5.02
N HIS A 139 -11.94 5.02 -5.92
CA HIS A 139 -12.04 3.96 -6.91
C HIS A 139 -10.85 4.00 -7.85
N TYR A 140 -10.32 2.84 -8.12
CA TYR A 140 -9.12 2.65 -8.89
C TYR A 140 -9.43 1.83 -10.16
N ARG A 141 -8.89 2.25 -11.31
CA ARG A 141 -9.08 1.58 -12.60
C ARG A 141 -7.78 1.23 -13.31
N ASP A 142 -6.76 2.05 -13.21
CA ASP A 142 -5.48 1.84 -13.85
C ASP A 142 -4.32 2.59 -13.13
N ILE A 143 -3.11 2.38 -13.61
CA ILE A 143 -1.88 2.95 -13.02
C ILE A 143 -1.86 4.48 -12.99
N ARG A 144 -2.51 5.14 -13.95
CA ARG A 144 -2.52 6.60 -14.03
C ARG A 144 -3.24 7.22 -12.85
N GLN A 145 -4.24 6.52 -12.33
CA GLN A 145 -5.01 6.98 -11.17
C GLN A 145 -4.19 6.98 -9.87
N LEU A 146 -3.14 6.17 -9.79
CA LEU A 146 -2.23 6.22 -8.64
C LEU A 146 -1.47 7.54 -8.58
N ALA A 147 -1.00 8.05 -9.71
CA ALA A 147 -0.35 9.37 -9.79
C ALA A 147 -1.32 10.50 -9.43
N GLU A 148 -2.59 10.40 -9.86
CA GLU A 148 -3.63 11.36 -9.46
C GLU A 148 -3.90 11.33 -7.95
N LEU A 149 -3.92 10.15 -7.34
CA LEU A 149 -4.08 10.01 -5.89
C LEU A 149 -2.96 10.71 -5.11
N GLU A 150 -1.74 10.58 -5.58
CA GLU A 150 -0.61 11.25 -4.95
C GLU A 150 -0.65 12.76 -5.09
N GLU A 151 -1.05 13.25 -6.25
CA GLU A 151 -1.22 14.68 -6.45
C GLU A 151 -2.32 15.25 -5.56
N LEU A 152 -3.46 14.57 -5.44
CA LEU A 152 -4.53 14.94 -4.51
C LEU A 152 -4.05 14.95 -3.06
N ARG A 153 -3.23 13.96 -2.67
CA ARG A 153 -2.64 13.91 -1.33
C ARG A 153 -1.74 15.11 -1.06
N ARG A 154 -0.90 15.49 -2.03
CA ARG A 154 -0.02 16.66 -1.91
C ARG A 154 -0.80 17.97 -1.77
N GLN A 155 -1.88 18.12 -2.52
CA GLN A 155 -2.74 19.31 -2.46
C GLN A 155 -3.53 19.41 -1.15
N ALA A 156 -3.81 18.29 -0.50
CA ALA A 156 -4.60 18.20 0.72
C ALA A 156 -3.74 18.29 2.01
N ALA A 157 -2.45 18.12 1.89
CA ALA A 157 -1.51 18.24 3.00
C ALA A 157 -1.10 19.69 3.25
#